data_4b84591f94284e557b47434edcb4e576
#
_entry.id   4b84591f94284e557b47434edcb4e576
#
_cell.length_a   1.000
_cell.length_b   1.000
_cell.length_c   1.000
_cell.angle_alpha   90.00
_cell.angle_beta   90.00
_cell.angle_gamma   90.00
#
_symmetry.space_group_name_H-M   'P 1'
#
loop_
_entity.id
_entity.type
_entity.pdbx_description
1 polymer ?
#
loop_
_entity_poly.entity_id
_entity_poly.type
_entity_poly.pdbx_seq_one_letter_code
_entity_poly.pdbx_strand_id
1 'polypeptide(L)'
;MIHLLQTTQVDTVNVEAKLTEVIETVRNTPADVLIGDLLDKMVSFGLKVLAALALYLIGIWIIRRIKRMLGRIFEKRHTDPAIASFVQSIASIALTIILIIIIVGTLGIDTTSLAALLAGGGMAIGMALNGTVQNFAGGIMILIFRPFKAGDYIQAQGYEGTVSEVTITSTKLTTVDNRMIVIPNGALSNGTINNFSHNPLRRLDITIDVEYGTSTEHAKKVLGEIISTDKRILDISQ
;
A
#
# COMPACT_ATOMS: atom_id res chain seq x y z
N MET A 1 -3.57 29.95 34.61
CA MET A 1 -3.03 31.32 34.56
C MET A 1 -1.60 31.42 35.15
N ILE A 2 -1.27 30.72 36.25
CA ILE A 2 0.06 30.76 36.90
C ILE A 2 1.14 30.09 36.05
N HIS A 3 0.81 29.03 35.29
CA HIS A 3 1.77 28.27 34.46
C HIS A 3 2.25 29.06 33.21
N LEU A 4 1.41 29.96 32.66
CA LEU A 4 1.78 30.82 31.54
C LEU A 4 2.73 31.97 31.94
N LEU A 5 2.66 32.43 33.18
CA LEU A 5 3.56 33.47 33.70
C LEU A 5 4.96 32.91 34.02
N GLN A 6 5.06 31.65 34.40
CA GLN A 6 6.38 30.98 34.63
C GLN A 6 7.13 30.74 33.34
N THR A 7 6.48 30.34 32.25
CA THR A 7 7.15 30.13 30.95
C THR A 7 7.66 31.42 30.34
N THR A 8 6.92 32.52 30.44
CA THR A 8 7.39 33.85 29.95
C THR A 8 8.59 34.35 30.74
N GLN A 9 8.64 34.10 32.04
CA GLN A 9 9.76 34.54 32.89
C GLN A 9 11.05 33.74 32.64
N VAL A 10 10.97 32.43 32.37
CA VAL A 10 12.11 31.61 32.02
C VAL A 10 12.68 32.01 30.67
N ASP A 11 11.85 32.33 29.69
CA ASP A 11 12.32 32.74 28.35
C ASP A 11 13.01 34.10 28.35
N THR A 12 12.51 35.08 29.15
CA THR A 12 13.13 36.40 29.25
C THR A 12 14.47 36.38 29.95
N VAL A 13 14.61 35.60 31.05
CA VAL A 13 15.89 35.40 31.75
C VAL A 13 16.94 34.73 30.88
N ASN A 14 16.51 33.79 30.01
CA ASN A 14 17.41 33.11 29.08
C ASN A 14 17.87 34.06 27.94
N VAL A 15 16.99 34.94 27.49
CA VAL A 15 17.32 35.94 26.45
C VAL A 15 18.26 37.02 26.99
N GLU A 16 18.04 37.53 28.21
CA GLU A 16 18.94 38.51 28.86
C GLU A 16 20.31 37.93 29.14
N ALA A 17 20.39 36.71 29.65
CA ALA A 17 21.65 36.02 29.87
C ALA A 17 22.45 35.83 28.57
N LYS A 18 21.80 35.40 27.48
CA LYS A 18 22.43 35.25 26.17
C LYS A 18 22.86 36.61 25.58
N LEU A 19 22.05 37.65 25.75
CA LEU A 19 22.41 39.02 25.33
C LEU A 19 23.64 39.53 26.05
N THR A 20 23.72 39.31 27.38
CA THR A 20 24.86 39.71 28.19
C THR A 20 26.13 38.97 27.78
N GLU A 21 26.05 37.65 27.52
CA GLU A 21 27.13 36.83 27.03
C GLU A 21 27.64 37.31 25.66
N VAL A 22 26.72 37.62 24.73
CA VAL A 22 27.07 38.15 23.42
C VAL A 22 27.73 39.52 23.53
N ILE A 23 27.21 40.42 24.39
CA ILE A 23 27.80 41.76 24.60
C ILE A 23 29.21 41.63 25.18
N GLU A 24 29.42 40.78 26.18
CA GLU A 24 30.75 40.53 26.74
C GLU A 24 31.71 39.93 25.71
N THR A 25 31.27 38.98 24.90
CA THR A 25 32.06 38.35 23.85
C THR A 25 32.48 39.39 22.79
N VAL A 26 31.56 40.25 22.36
CA VAL A 26 31.84 41.33 21.40
C VAL A 26 32.79 42.37 21.97
N ARG A 27 32.65 42.69 23.27
CA ARG A 27 33.48 43.71 23.95
C ARG A 27 34.92 43.23 24.20
N ASN A 28 35.12 41.94 24.44
CA ASN A 28 36.40 41.37 24.81
C ASN A 28 37.16 40.73 23.66
N THR A 29 36.54 40.62 22.46
CA THR A 29 37.17 40.01 21.26
C THR A 29 37.80 41.13 20.42
N PRO A 30 39.04 41.02 19.96
CA PRO A 30 39.65 41.96 19.05
C PRO A 30 38.87 42.09 17.75
N ALA A 31 38.82 43.30 17.18
CA ALA A 31 37.95 43.60 16.01
C ALA A 31 38.31 42.80 14.76
N ASP A 32 39.59 42.44 14.60
CA ASP A 32 40.10 41.60 13.51
C ASP A 32 39.55 40.14 13.57
N VAL A 33 39.47 39.60 14.80
CA VAL A 33 38.88 38.26 15.03
C VAL A 33 37.38 38.26 14.79
N LEU A 34 36.64 39.31 15.23
CA LEU A 34 35.22 39.47 14.99
C LEU A 34 34.91 39.61 13.47
N ILE A 35 35.71 40.37 12.76
CA ILE A 35 35.56 40.52 11.29
C ILE A 35 35.84 39.18 10.61
N GLY A 36 36.90 38.47 11.02
CA GLY A 36 37.20 37.12 10.49
C GLY A 36 36.03 36.15 10.69
N ASP A 37 35.50 36.06 11.90
CA ASP A 37 34.35 35.19 12.24
C ASP A 37 33.07 35.53 11.46
N LEU A 38 32.83 36.86 11.25
CA LEU A 38 31.70 37.31 10.42
C LEU A 38 31.87 36.92 8.96
N LEU A 39 33.10 37.10 8.41
CA LEU A 39 33.41 36.74 7.04
C LEU A 39 33.26 35.21 6.84
N ASP A 40 33.77 34.39 7.74
CA ASP A 40 33.64 32.95 7.69
C ASP A 40 32.19 32.47 7.76
N LYS A 41 31.37 33.08 8.63
CA LYS A 41 29.93 32.84 8.69
C LYS A 41 29.20 33.25 7.43
N MET A 42 29.54 34.41 6.88
CA MET A 42 28.98 34.88 5.61
C MET A 42 29.34 33.98 4.44
N VAL A 43 30.59 33.55 4.34
CA VAL A 43 31.04 32.59 3.31
C VAL A 43 30.38 31.27 3.47
N SER A 44 30.31 30.69 4.69
CA SER A 44 29.64 29.43 4.95
C SER A 44 28.15 29.49 4.65
N PHE A 45 27.47 30.58 5.01
CA PHE A 45 26.07 30.80 4.68
C PHE A 45 25.87 30.93 3.15
N GLY A 46 26.75 31.70 2.47
CA GLY A 46 26.72 31.80 1.00
C GLY A 46 26.86 30.44 0.32
N LEU A 47 27.79 29.62 0.79
CA LEU A 47 27.95 28.24 0.28
C LEU A 47 26.72 27.37 0.50
N LYS A 48 26.06 27.48 1.68
CA LYS A 48 24.81 26.76 1.95
C LYS A 48 23.68 27.21 1.02
N VAL A 49 23.56 28.51 0.75
CA VAL A 49 22.57 29.06 -0.19
C VAL A 49 22.84 28.58 -1.61
N LEU A 50 24.08 28.58 -2.05
CA LEU A 50 24.47 28.03 -3.36
C LEU A 50 24.17 26.53 -3.46
N ALA A 51 24.48 25.76 -2.43
CA ALA A 51 24.15 24.34 -2.35
C ALA A 51 22.63 24.10 -2.38
N ALA A 52 21.85 24.88 -1.63
CA ALA A 52 20.40 24.84 -1.62
C ALA A 52 19.79 25.16 -3.00
N LEU A 53 20.35 26.17 -3.69
CA LEU A 53 19.94 26.52 -5.04
C LEU A 53 20.26 25.41 -6.05
N ALA A 54 21.45 24.82 -5.97
CA ALA A 54 21.83 23.68 -6.79
C ALA A 54 20.90 22.49 -6.57
N LEU A 55 20.62 22.14 -5.29
CA LEU A 55 19.66 21.08 -4.93
C LEU A 55 18.25 21.38 -5.44
N TYR A 56 17.81 22.62 -5.37
CA TYR A 56 16.52 23.04 -5.92
C TYR A 56 16.43 22.82 -7.42
N LEU A 57 17.42 23.28 -8.18
CA LEU A 57 17.45 23.13 -9.64
C LEU A 57 17.51 21.66 -10.06
N ILE A 58 18.38 20.87 -9.41
CA ILE A 58 18.53 19.43 -9.66
C ILE A 58 17.23 18.72 -9.26
N GLY A 59 16.67 19.04 -8.10
CA GLY A 59 15.43 18.42 -7.60
C GLY A 59 14.23 18.67 -8.51
N ILE A 60 14.02 19.91 -8.96
CA ILE A 60 12.95 20.22 -9.93
C ILE A 60 13.18 19.49 -11.25
N TRP A 61 14.43 19.41 -11.71
CA TRP A 61 14.75 18.68 -12.94
C TRP A 61 14.40 17.19 -12.80
N ILE A 62 14.75 16.57 -11.66
CA ILE A 62 14.40 15.18 -11.34
C ILE A 62 12.88 15.00 -11.30
N ILE A 63 12.16 15.87 -10.57
CA ILE A 63 10.70 15.81 -10.47
C ILE A 63 10.04 15.90 -11.85
N ARG A 64 10.47 16.85 -12.68
CA ARG A 64 10.00 16.99 -14.06
C ARG A 64 10.33 15.76 -14.91
N ARG A 65 11.49 15.14 -14.69
CA ARG A 65 11.90 13.93 -15.40
C ARG A 65 11.01 12.75 -15.03
N ILE A 66 10.75 12.56 -13.72
CA ILE A 66 9.86 11.51 -13.21
C ILE A 66 8.43 11.72 -13.73
N LYS A 67 7.90 12.93 -13.65
CA LYS A 67 6.56 13.26 -14.15
C LYS A 67 6.42 12.96 -15.64
N ARG A 68 7.41 13.30 -16.46
CA ARG A 68 7.42 13.00 -17.91
C ARG A 68 7.51 11.49 -18.17
N MET A 69 8.29 10.76 -17.37
CA MET A 69 8.41 9.30 -17.48
C MET A 69 7.09 8.62 -17.16
N LEU A 70 6.43 8.99 -16.05
CA LEU A 70 5.11 8.49 -15.68
C LEU A 70 4.08 8.80 -16.76
N GLY A 71 4.07 10.01 -17.29
CA GLY A 71 3.18 10.41 -18.39
C GLY A 71 3.30 9.50 -19.60
N ARG A 72 4.53 9.23 -20.06
CA ARG A 72 4.78 8.32 -21.20
C ARG A 72 4.31 6.88 -20.92
N ILE A 73 4.50 6.39 -19.70
CA ILE A 73 4.06 5.04 -19.31
C ILE A 73 2.53 4.96 -19.37
N PHE A 74 1.83 5.95 -18.80
CA PHE A 74 0.37 5.97 -18.79
C PHE A 74 -0.22 6.14 -20.20
N GLU A 75 0.37 6.99 -21.01
CA GLU A 75 -0.03 7.16 -22.43
C GLU A 75 0.14 5.86 -23.21
N LYS A 76 1.29 5.20 -23.10
CA LYS A 76 1.55 3.91 -23.76
C LYS A 76 0.60 2.79 -23.30
N ARG A 77 0.13 2.86 -22.06
CA ARG A 77 -0.78 1.88 -21.46
C ARG A 77 -2.25 2.22 -21.68
N HIS A 78 -2.58 3.31 -22.39
CA HIS A 78 -3.95 3.80 -22.57
C HIS A 78 -4.70 3.92 -21.24
N THR A 79 -3.99 4.34 -20.17
CA THR A 79 -4.57 4.51 -18.83
C THR A 79 -5.53 5.69 -18.84
N ASP A 80 -6.63 5.58 -18.11
CA ASP A 80 -7.60 6.67 -17.95
C ASP A 80 -6.88 7.98 -17.56
N PRO A 81 -7.15 9.10 -18.25
CA PRO A 81 -6.50 10.38 -18.00
C PRO A 81 -6.66 10.88 -16.55
N ALA A 82 -7.79 10.57 -15.91
CA ALA A 82 -8.03 10.95 -14.52
C ALA A 82 -7.08 10.23 -13.57
N ILE A 83 -6.90 8.92 -13.77
CA ILE A 83 -5.97 8.10 -12.97
C ILE A 83 -4.52 8.57 -13.19
N ALA A 84 -4.13 8.79 -14.45
CA ALA A 84 -2.80 9.26 -14.80
C ALA A 84 -2.48 10.62 -14.15
N SER A 85 -3.41 11.57 -14.21
CA SER A 85 -3.31 12.90 -13.60
C SER A 85 -3.21 12.81 -12.08
N PHE A 86 -4.05 11.99 -11.46
CA PHE A 86 -4.06 11.79 -10.01
C PHE A 86 -2.74 11.24 -9.49
N VAL A 87 -2.22 10.16 -10.09
CA VAL A 87 -0.93 9.56 -9.68
C VAL A 87 0.23 10.52 -9.89
N GLN A 88 0.27 11.24 -11.03
CA GLN A 88 1.30 12.25 -11.28
C GLN A 88 1.25 13.40 -10.27
N SER A 89 0.06 13.82 -9.87
CA SER A 89 -0.13 14.90 -8.89
C SER A 89 0.36 14.47 -7.51
N ILE A 90 -0.04 13.30 -7.02
CA ILE A 90 0.43 12.75 -5.74
C ILE A 90 1.94 12.60 -5.74
N ALA A 91 2.52 11.98 -6.78
CA ALA A 91 3.96 11.81 -6.89
C ALA A 91 4.70 13.16 -6.90
N SER A 92 4.18 14.14 -7.64
CA SER A 92 4.77 15.48 -7.69
C SER A 92 4.72 16.19 -6.33
N ILE A 93 3.59 16.13 -5.64
CA ILE A 93 3.42 16.73 -4.30
C ILE A 93 4.39 16.07 -3.31
N ALA A 94 4.41 14.75 -3.24
CA ALA A 94 5.28 14.03 -2.32
C ALA A 94 6.77 14.34 -2.55
N LEU A 95 7.23 14.31 -3.81
CA LEU A 95 8.60 14.64 -4.17
C LEU A 95 8.95 16.11 -3.89
N THR A 96 8.00 17.03 -4.10
CA THR A 96 8.20 18.45 -3.80
C THR A 96 8.35 18.69 -2.30
N ILE A 97 7.55 18.03 -1.46
CA ILE A 97 7.64 18.12 0.00
C ILE A 97 9.02 17.61 0.47
N ILE A 98 9.47 16.45 -0.04
CA ILE A 98 10.79 15.89 0.27
C ILE A 98 11.89 16.87 -0.13
N LEU A 99 11.81 17.45 -1.33
CA LEU A 99 12.78 18.42 -1.82
C LEU A 99 12.87 19.66 -0.92
N ILE A 100 11.72 20.19 -0.49
CA ILE A 100 11.66 21.35 0.41
C ILE A 100 12.37 21.03 1.74
N ILE A 101 12.14 19.86 2.33
CA ILE A 101 12.79 19.47 3.58
C ILE A 101 14.31 19.34 3.42
N ILE A 102 14.78 18.75 2.32
CA ILE A 102 16.22 18.64 2.03
C ILE A 102 16.84 20.05 1.91
N ILE A 103 16.17 20.98 1.22
CA ILE A 103 16.65 22.35 1.05
C ILE A 103 16.71 23.08 2.39
N VAL A 104 15.64 23.00 3.19
CA VAL A 104 15.56 23.63 4.52
C VAL A 104 16.64 23.10 5.45
N GLY A 105 16.88 21.77 5.44
CA GLY A 105 17.96 21.13 6.20
C GLY A 105 19.36 21.60 5.75
N THR A 106 19.57 21.80 4.43
CA THR A 106 20.85 22.29 3.88
C THR A 106 21.16 23.71 4.36
N LEU A 107 20.15 24.53 4.56
CA LEU A 107 20.30 25.87 5.12
C LEU A 107 20.67 25.88 6.62
N GLY A 108 20.61 24.70 7.27
CA GLY A 108 20.94 24.54 8.70
C GLY A 108 19.73 24.70 9.62
N ILE A 109 18.51 24.72 9.09
CA ILE A 109 17.29 24.75 9.88
C ILE A 109 16.97 23.31 10.32
N ASP A 110 16.63 23.12 11.58
CA ASP A 110 16.21 21.81 12.08
C ASP A 110 14.91 21.36 11.44
N THR A 111 14.98 20.26 10.73
CA THR A 111 13.84 19.67 10.02
C THR A 111 13.21 18.48 10.77
N THR A 112 13.65 18.18 11.97
CA THR A 112 13.22 17.03 12.77
C THR A 112 11.70 17.08 13.00
N SER A 113 11.16 18.23 13.36
CA SER A 113 9.70 18.41 13.55
C SER A 113 8.91 18.22 12.27
N LEU A 114 9.42 18.70 11.14
CA LEU A 114 8.80 18.51 9.83
C LEU A 114 8.84 17.02 9.39
N ALA A 115 9.98 16.35 9.64
CA ALA A 115 10.11 14.91 9.38
C ALA A 115 9.14 14.10 10.25
N ALA A 116 8.99 14.44 11.54
CA ALA A 116 8.04 13.81 12.45
C ALA A 116 6.58 14.01 11.98
N LEU A 117 6.22 15.21 11.52
CA LEU A 117 4.91 15.50 10.98
C LEU A 117 4.62 14.69 9.71
N LEU A 118 5.59 14.60 8.80
CA LEU A 118 5.48 13.77 7.60
C LEU A 118 5.36 12.28 7.92
N ALA A 119 6.13 11.79 8.89
CA ALA A 119 6.04 10.40 9.33
C ALA A 119 4.65 10.08 9.89
N GLY A 120 4.07 10.98 10.72
CA GLY A 120 2.71 10.85 11.23
C GLY A 120 1.65 10.89 10.12
N GLY A 121 1.76 11.85 9.21
CA GLY A 121 0.89 11.94 8.04
C GLY A 121 1.00 10.75 7.10
N GLY A 122 2.22 10.28 6.86
CA GLY A 122 2.49 9.07 6.07
C GLY A 122 1.90 7.81 6.71
N MET A 123 2.01 7.67 8.03
CA MET A 123 1.39 6.58 8.78
C MET A 123 -0.14 6.61 8.66
N ALA A 124 -0.76 7.79 8.78
CA ALA A 124 -2.21 7.94 8.63
C ALA A 124 -2.68 7.55 7.22
N ILE A 125 -1.96 7.98 6.17
CA ILE A 125 -2.24 7.59 4.78
C ILE A 125 -2.04 6.08 4.58
N GLY A 126 -0.95 5.51 5.14
CA GLY A 126 -0.66 4.08 5.06
C GLY A 126 -1.77 3.24 5.70
N MET A 127 -2.28 3.65 6.86
CA MET A 127 -3.42 2.98 7.50
C MET A 127 -4.70 3.10 6.68
N ALA A 128 -4.98 4.27 6.07
CA ALA A 128 -6.15 4.46 5.22
C ALA A 128 -6.10 3.59 3.95
N LEU A 129 -4.91 3.32 3.41
CA LEU A 129 -4.71 2.51 2.20
C LEU A 129 -4.50 1.01 2.49
N ASN A 130 -4.47 0.59 3.76
CA ASN A 130 -4.13 -0.77 4.16
C ASN A 130 -4.96 -1.83 3.43
N GLY A 131 -6.29 -1.65 3.34
CA GLY A 131 -7.17 -2.59 2.63
C GLY A 131 -6.86 -2.71 1.13
N THR A 132 -6.50 -1.60 0.48
CA THR A 132 -6.12 -1.61 -0.94
C THR A 132 -4.81 -2.35 -1.16
N VAL A 133 -3.81 -2.11 -0.31
CA VAL A 133 -2.51 -2.80 -0.35
C VAL A 133 -2.68 -4.29 -0.07
N GLN A 134 -3.54 -4.67 0.88
CA GLN A 134 -3.86 -6.06 1.19
C GLN A 134 -4.50 -6.78 0.00
N ASN A 135 -5.42 -6.13 -0.71
CA ASN A 135 -6.05 -6.70 -1.91
C ASN A 135 -5.05 -6.86 -3.06
N PHE A 136 -4.17 -5.90 -3.25
CA PHE A 136 -3.09 -5.96 -4.23
C PHE A 136 -2.12 -7.11 -3.94
N ALA A 137 -1.64 -7.20 -2.68
CA ALA A 137 -0.77 -8.28 -2.24
C ALA A 137 -1.45 -9.65 -2.37
N GLY A 138 -2.74 -9.76 -1.98
CA GLY A 138 -3.54 -10.96 -2.15
C GLY A 138 -3.68 -11.38 -3.61
N GLY A 139 -3.89 -10.42 -4.51
CA GLY A 139 -3.93 -10.69 -5.96
C GLY A 139 -2.61 -11.25 -6.50
N ILE A 140 -1.49 -10.67 -6.10
CA ILE A 140 -0.15 -11.19 -6.45
C ILE A 140 0.03 -12.62 -5.92
N MET A 141 -0.35 -12.87 -4.66
CA MET A 141 -0.26 -14.21 -4.06
C MET A 141 -1.09 -15.24 -4.84
N ILE A 142 -2.34 -14.90 -5.20
CA ILE A 142 -3.21 -15.79 -5.99
C ILE A 142 -2.59 -16.07 -7.37
N LEU A 143 -2.03 -15.06 -8.05
CA LEU A 143 -1.44 -15.20 -9.37
C LEU A 143 -0.14 -16.02 -9.38
N ILE A 144 0.67 -15.94 -8.30
CA ILE A 144 1.93 -16.69 -8.17
C ILE A 144 1.66 -18.12 -7.74
N PHE A 145 0.95 -18.32 -6.62
CA PHE A 145 0.74 -19.66 -6.03
C PHE A 145 -0.40 -20.44 -6.68
N ARG A 146 -1.33 -19.74 -7.35
CA ARG A 146 -2.45 -20.32 -8.09
C ARG A 146 -3.24 -21.37 -7.31
N PRO A 147 -3.76 -21.07 -6.12
CA PRO A 147 -4.64 -21.97 -5.39
C PRO A 147 -5.91 -22.29 -6.18
N PHE A 148 -6.26 -21.42 -7.10
CA PHE A 148 -7.29 -21.59 -8.13
C PHE A 148 -6.92 -20.79 -9.38
N LYS A 149 -7.57 -21.06 -10.50
CA LYS A 149 -7.41 -20.36 -11.79
C LYS A 149 -8.77 -20.02 -12.39
N ALA A 150 -8.81 -19.19 -13.42
CA ALA A 150 -10.02 -18.94 -14.18
C ALA A 150 -10.54 -20.27 -14.76
N GLY A 151 -11.83 -20.53 -14.61
CA GLY A 151 -12.51 -21.76 -14.96
C GLY A 151 -12.73 -22.72 -13.79
N ASP A 152 -12.02 -22.58 -12.66
CA ASP A 152 -12.24 -23.43 -11.50
C ASP A 152 -13.54 -23.06 -10.78
N TYR A 153 -14.28 -24.07 -10.29
CA TYR A 153 -15.40 -23.88 -9.39
C TYR A 153 -14.88 -23.88 -7.96
N ILE A 154 -15.08 -22.77 -7.26
CA ILE A 154 -14.59 -22.56 -5.90
C ILE A 154 -15.71 -22.11 -4.95
N GLN A 155 -15.52 -22.40 -3.66
CA GLN A 155 -16.29 -21.82 -2.58
C GLN A 155 -15.35 -21.07 -1.64
N ALA A 156 -15.64 -19.79 -1.42
CA ALA A 156 -14.85 -18.93 -0.54
C ALA A 156 -15.71 -17.77 -0.02
N GLN A 157 -15.45 -17.31 1.19
CA GLN A 157 -16.15 -16.17 1.82
C GLN A 157 -17.68 -16.32 1.85
N GLY A 158 -18.20 -17.54 1.94
CA GLY A 158 -19.64 -17.81 1.94
C GLY A 158 -20.31 -17.78 0.57
N TYR A 159 -19.53 -17.60 -0.50
CA TYR A 159 -20.00 -17.64 -1.88
C TYR A 159 -19.39 -18.80 -2.64
N GLU A 160 -20.12 -19.30 -3.64
CA GLU A 160 -19.63 -20.34 -4.53
C GLU A 160 -19.93 -19.99 -6.00
N GLY A 161 -19.04 -20.42 -6.90
CA GLY A 161 -19.17 -20.16 -8.32
C GLY A 161 -17.91 -20.47 -9.09
N THR A 162 -18.03 -20.36 -10.41
CA THR A 162 -16.89 -20.51 -11.32
C THR A 162 -16.10 -19.20 -11.38
N VAL A 163 -14.78 -19.28 -11.22
CA VAL A 163 -13.87 -18.14 -11.37
C VAL A 163 -13.89 -17.67 -12.81
N SER A 164 -14.45 -16.49 -13.07
CA SER A 164 -14.44 -15.90 -14.41
C SER A 164 -13.17 -15.11 -14.70
N GLU A 165 -12.66 -14.37 -13.69
CA GLU A 165 -11.48 -13.54 -13.87
C GLU A 165 -10.79 -13.28 -12.51
N VAL A 166 -9.46 -13.26 -12.51
CA VAL A 166 -8.65 -12.78 -11.38
C VAL A 166 -7.99 -11.47 -11.80
N THR A 167 -8.44 -10.37 -11.19
CA THR A 167 -7.83 -9.04 -11.38
C THR A 167 -6.77 -8.78 -10.32
N ILE A 168 -6.10 -7.63 -10.38
CA ILE A 168 -5.06 -7.27 -9.40
C ILE A 168 -5.62 -7.14 -7.98
N THR A 169 -6.85 -6.64 -7.81
CA THR A 169 -7.43 -6.33 -6.50
C THR A 169 -8.61 -7.21 -6.11
N SER A 170 -9.21 -7.91 -7.07
CA SER A 170 -10.42 -8.71 -6.85
C SER A 170 -10.48 -9.91 -7.78
N THR A 171 -11.21 -10.92 -7.37
CA THR A 171 -11.58 -12.10 -8.16
C THR A 171 -13.08 -12.07 -8.43
N LYS A 172 -13.46 -12.35 -9.67
CA LYS A 172 -14.87 -12.43 -10.09
C LYS A 172 -15.30 -13.88 -10.19
N LEU A 173 -16.41 -14.21 -9.56
CA LEU A 173 -17.09 -15.50 -9.68
C LEU A 173 -18.40 -15.35 -10.44
N THR A 174 -18.74 -16.35 -11.22
CA THR A 174 -20.08 -16.50 -11.80
C THR A 174 -20.78 -17.66 -11.10
N THR A 175 -21.91 -17.39 -10.45
CA THR A 175 -22.72 -18.40 -9.79
C THR A 175 -23.50 -19.25 -10.78
N VAL A 176 -24.06 -20.37 -10.34
CA VAL A 176 -24.88 -21.26 -11.19
C VAL A 176 -26.14 -20.59 -11.73
N ASP A 177 -26.67 -19.58 -11.02
CA ASP A 177 -27.80 -18.74 -11.45
C ASP A 177 -27.34 -17.47 -12.22
N ASN A 178 -26.11 -17.50 -12.76
CA ASN A 178 -25.50 -16.49 -13.61
C ASN A 178 -25.36 -15.10 -12.98
N ARG A 179 -25.18 -15.01 -11.65
CA ARG A 179 -24.83 -13.77 -10.96
C ARG A 179 -23.33 -13.60 -10.90
N MET A 180 -22.88 -12.37 -11.05
CA MET A 180 -21.47 -12.03 -10.86
C MET A 180 -21.23 -11.63 -9.38
N ILE A 181 -20.28 -12.30 -8.74
CA ILE A 181 -19.81 -11.97 -7.40
C ILE A 181 -18.37 -11.48 -7.51
N VAL A 182 -18.09 -10.33 -6.90
CA VAL A 182 -16.75 -9.75 -6.86
C VAL A 182 -16.22 -9.85 -5.43
N ILE A 183 -15.15 -10.62 -5.24
CA ILE A 183 -14.54 -10.84 -3.92
C ILE A 183 -13.17 -10.16 -3.90
N PRO A 184 -12.88 -9.30 -2.91
CA PRO A 184 -11.56 -8.71 -2.73
C PRO A 184 -10.48 -9.78 -2.54
N ASN A 185 -9.35 -9.68 -3.24
CA ASN A 185 -8.29 -10.68 -3.21
C ASN A 185 -7.64 -10.86 -1.82
N GLY A 186 -7.61 -9.80 -1.01
CA GLY A 186 -7.12 -9.88 0.36
C GLY A 186 -7.95 -10.82 1.22
N ALA A 187 -9.26 -10.85 1.04
CA ALA A 187 -10.15 -11.77 1.74
C ALA A 187 -9.94 -13.22 1.26
N LEU A 188 -9.71 -13.42 -0.03
CA LEU A 188 -9.45 -14.76 -0.59
C LEU A 188 -8.08 -15.29 -0.16
N SER A 189 -7.03 -14.49 -0.26
CA SER A 189 -5.66 -14.94 0.05
C SER A 189 -5.45 -15.27 1.53
N ASN A 190 -6.21 -14.62 2.42
CA ASN A 190 -6.13 -14.84 3.87
C ASN A 190 -7.22 -15.78 4.42
N GLY A 191 -8.17 -16.18 3.56
CA GLY A 191 -9.29 -17.03 3.95
C GLY A 191 -9.13 -18.46 3.47
N THR A 192 -10.08 -19.29 3.89
CA THR A 192 -10.19 -20.67 3.39
C THR A 192 -10.84 -20.65 2.01
N ILE A 193 -10.24 -21.40 1.08
CA ILE A 193 -10.74 -21.60 -0.28
C ILE A 193 -10.96 -23.09 -0.48
N ASN A 194 -12.17 -23.46 -0.83
CA ASN A 194 -12.50 -24.82 -1.23
C ASN A 194 -12.54 -24.85 -2.77
N ASN A 195 -11.54 -25.47 -3.40
CA ASN A 195 -11.45 -25.59 -4.86
C ASN A 195 -11.92 -26.98 -5.29
N PHE A 196 -13.10 -27.06 -5.86
CA PHE A 196 -13.71 -28.29 -6.32
C PHE A 196 -13.13 -28.80 -7.65
N SER A 197 -12.42 -27.94 -8.39
CA SER A 197 -11.86 -28.28 -9.70
C SER A 197 -10.39 -28.64 -9.66
N HIS A 198 -9.71 -28.44 -8.51
CA HIS A 198 -8.26 -28.66 -8.39
C HIS A 198 -7.89 -30.13 -8.55
N ASN A 199 -8.61 -31.02 -7.86
CA ASN A 199 -8.40 -32.44 -7.93
C ASN A 199 -9.28 -33.07 -9.01
N PRO A 200 -8.76 -34.01 -9.80
CA PRO A 200 -9.51 -34.65 -10.89
C PRO A 200 -10.63 -35.55 -10.40
N LEU A 201 -10.51 -36.03 -9.18
CA LEU A 201 -11.46 -36.95 -8.57
C LEU A 201 -12.03 -36.38 -7.27
N ARG A 202 -13.31 -36.59 -7.05
CA ARG A 202 -13.98 -36.25 -5.79
C ARG A 202 -15.06 -37.26 -5.45
N ARG A 203 -15.36 -37.42 -4.17
CA ARG A 203 -16.48 -38.21 -3.70
C ARG A 203 -17.79 -37.45 -3.97
N LEU A 204 -18.78 -38.16 -4.49
CA LEU A 204 -20.11 -37.67 -4.68
C LEU A 204 -21.04 -38.45 -3.73
N ASP A 205 -21.63 -37.74 -2.76
CA ASP A 205 -22.60 -38.31 -1.84
C ASP A 205 -24.03 -37.97 -2.32
N ILE A 206 -24.81 -38.99 -2.69
CA ILE A 206 -26.19 -38.81 -3.16
C ILE A 206 -27.12 -39.52 -2.18
N THR A 207 -28.10 -38.80 -1.68
CA THR A 207 -29.19 -39.37 -0.91
C THR A 207 -30.38 -39.59 -1.82
N ILE A 208 -30.91 -40.82 -1.83
CA ILE A 208 -32.04 -41.22 -2.66
C ILE A 208 -33.13 -41.71 -1.75
N ASP A 209 -34.30 -41.10 -1.85
CA ASP A 209 -35.50 -41.53 -1.14
C ASP A 209 -36.20 -42.64 -1.93
N VAL A 210 -36.64 -43.68 -1.24
CA VAL A 210 -37.35 -44.82 -1.84
C VAL A 210 -38.72 -44.95 -1.19
N GLU A 211 -39.70 -45.51 -1.91
CA GLU A 211 -41.05 -45.71 -1.42
C GLU A 211 -41.09 -46.67 -0.25
N TYR A 212 -41.98 -46.44 0.69
CA TYR A 212 -42.20 -47.33 1.82
C TYR A 212 -42.57 -48.74 1.36
N GLY A 213 -41.87 -49.75 1.90
CA GLY A 213 -42.05 -51.16 1.52
C GLY A 213 -41.11 -51.62 0.42
N THR A 214 -40.28 -50.77 -0.17
CA THR A 214 -39.24 -51.15 -1.11
C THR A 214 -38.18 -52.00 -0.42
N SER A 215 -37.84 -53.18 -0.98
CA SER A 215 -36.79 -54.02 -0.47
C SER A 215 -35.43 -53.32 -0.61
N THR A 216 -34.66 -53.27 0.49
CA THR A 216 -33.33 -52.67 0.49
C THR A 216 -32.39 -53.39 -0.49
N GLU A 217 -32.50 -54.72 -0.64
CA GLU A 217 -31.72 -55.47 -1.59
C GLU A 217 -32.05 -55.07 -3.04
N HIS A 218 -33.33 -54.89 -3.36
CA HIS A 218 -33.74 -54.44 -4.70
C HIS A 218 -33.21 -53.03 -5.00
N ALA A 219 -33.35 -52.10 -4.06
CA ALA A 219 -32.82 -50.75 -4.25
C ALA A 219 -31.29 -50.75 -4.45
N LYS A 220 -30.54 -51.49 -3.63
CA LYS A 220 -29.08 -51.64 -3.77
C LYS A 220 -28.68 -52.24 -5.11
N LYS A 221 -29.41 -53.25 -5.60
CA LYS A 221 -29.16 -53.87 -6.87
C LYS A 221 -29.31 -52.89 -8.04
N VAL A 222 -30.44 -52.19 -8.07
CA VAL A 222 -30.71 -51.18 -9.13
C VAL A 222 -29.69 -50.03 -9.10
N LEU A 223 -29.37 -49.53 -7.92
CA LEU A 223 -28.36 -48.45 -7.77
C LEU A 223 -26.95 -48.96 -8.17
N GLY A 224 -26.58 -50.19 -7.83
CA GLY A 224 -25.32 -50.83 -8.24
C GLY A 224 -25.22 -50.97 -9.78
N GLU A 225 -26.31 -51.37 -10.43
CA GLU A 225 -26.35 -51.44 -11.91
C GLU A 225 -26.18 -50.06 -12.56
N ILE A 226 -26.79 -49.02 -12.02
CA ILE A 226 -26.66 -47.62 -12.50
C ILE A 226 -25.21 -47.14 -12.33
N ILE A 227 -24.63 -47.34 -11.13
CA ILE A 227 -23.26 -46.96 -10.80
C ILE A 227 -22.24 -47.67 -11.73
N SER A 228 -22.40 -48.97 -11.91
CA SER A 228 -21.47 -49.77 -12.77
C SER A 228 -21.57 -49.42 -14.27
N THR A 229 -22.68 -48.84 -14.69
CA THR A 229 -22.90 -48.43 -16.10
C THR A 229 -22.35 -47.06 -16.42
N ASP A 230 -22.24 -46.17 -15.42
CA ASP A 230 -21.77 -44.78 -15.64
C ASP A 230 -20.23 -44.73 -15.65
N LYS A 231 -19.66 -44.49 -16.81
CA LYS A 231 -18.20 -44.39 -17.03
C LYS A 231 -17.51 -43.24 -16.30
N ARG A 232 -18.26 -42.31 -15.74
CA ARG A 232 -17.73 -41.18 -14.95
C ARG A 232 -17.46 -41.59 -13.49
N ILE A 233 -18.02 -42.68 -13.04
CA ILE A 233 -17.85 -43.22 -11.71
C ILE A 233 -16.68 -44.22 -11.72
N LEU A 234 -15.70 -43.95 -10.84
CA LEU A 234 -14.60 -44.87 -10.62
C LEU A 234 -15.00 -45.89 -9.56
N ASP A 235 -14.75 -47.19 -9.87
CA ASP A 235 -14.86 -48.25 -8.88
C ASP A 235 -13.66 -48.15 -7.91
N ILE A 236 -13.89 -47.74 -6.67
CA ILE A 236 -12.86 -47.59 -5.63
C ILE A 236 -12.78 -48.88 -4.77
N SER A 237 -13.33 -49.98 -5.24
CA SER A 237 -13.25 -51.30 -4.57
C SER A 237 -11.90 -52.00 -4.73
N GLN A 238 -10.86 -51.29 -5.18
CA GLN A 238 -9.46 -51.79 -5.24
C GLN A 238 -8.58 -51.09 -4.22
#